data_3a8b4f6bc58c8f80cd6caab79fc2b21a
#
_entry.id   3a8b4f6bc58c8f80cd6caab79fc2b21a
#
_cell.length_a   1.000
_cell.length_b   1.000
_cell.length_c   1.000
_cell.angle_alpha   90.00
_cell.angle_beta   90.00
_cell.angle_gamma   90.00
#
_symmetry.space_group_name_H-M   'P 1'
#
loop_
_entity.id
_entity.type
_entity.pdbx_description
1 polymer ?
#
loop_
_entity_poly.entity_id
_entity_poly.type
_entity_poly.pdbx_seq_one_letter_code
_entity_poly.pdbx_strand_id
1 'polypeptide(L)'
;SINDGADAFIFEPTQWQDTDGDGFGDNIDGFQPDGCISVKGTSTLDRYGCPDFDEDGYSNPSESWTILQGADACYNVKGNSTNDRIGCYDSDGDGYSNTDPDWSYSNGADGYPDDPTRWGPPPESDSASSTTTLFISGAIFVLIAIIAGGLFFVRRNNSQQNTMFDQQMNMNQQVAVSNGPLVQSGPPVQVTNQVQPVAQNN
;
A
#
# COMPACT_ATOMS: atom_id res chain seq x y z
N SER A 1 14.38 -24.87 -26.54
CA SER A 1 13.95 -24.41 -25.21
C SER A 1 13.36 -23.01 -25.33
N ILE A 2 12.64 -22.55 -24.33
CA ILE A 2 12.03 -21.22 -24.28
C ILE A 2 13.10 -20.13 -24.54
N ASN A 3 14.32 -20.31 -24.07
CA ASN A 3 15.46 -19.42 -24.29
C ASN A 3 15.99 -19.38 -25.74
N ASP A 4 15.52 -20.26 -26.59
CA ASP A 4 15.95 -20.34 -28.02
C ASP A 4 14.97 -19.62 -28.97
N GLY A 5 14.01 -18.85 -28.43
CA GLY A 5 12.97 -18.15 -29.19
C GLY A 5 11.80 -19.06 -29.62
N ALA A 6 11.66 -20.22 -29.00
CA ALA A 6 10.47 -21.05 -29.17
C ALA A 6 9.28 -20.41 -28.45
N ASP A 7 8.10 -20.55 -29.07
CA ASP A 7 6.85 -20.08 -28.51
C ASP A 7 6.53 -20.82 -27.19
N ALA A 8 6.38 -20.07 -26.10
CA ALA A 8 6.06 -20.60 -24.79
C ALA A 8 4.57 -20.99 -24.67
N PHE A 9 3.71 -20.41 -25.52
CA PHE A 9 2.24 -20.51 -25.44
C PHE A 9 1.63 -20.99 -26.76
N ILE A 10 2.03 -22.12 -27.26
CA ILE A 10 1.63 -22.65 -28.60
C ILE A 10 0.13 -22.73 -28.87
N PHE A 11 -0.71 -22.65 -27.83
CA PHE A 11 -2.18 -22.65 -27.92
C PHE A 11 -2.81 -21.28 -27.63
N GLU A 12 -2.03 -20.29 -27.27
CA GLU A 12 -2.49 -18.93 -26.96
C GLU A 12 -1.82 -17.92 -27.93
N PRO A 13 -2.48 -17.56 -29.02
CA PRO A 13 -1.85 -16.78 -30.09
C PRO A 13 -1.52 -15.33 -29.70
N THR A 14 -1.96 -14.86 -28.56
CA THR A 14 -1.66 -13.50 -28.05
C THR A 14 -0.47 -13.46 -27.11
N GLN A 15 0.08 -14.63 -26.73
CA GLN A 15 1.26 -14.76 -25.90
C GLN A 15 2.29 -15.66 -26.59
N TRP A 16 3.58 -15.35 -26.48
CA TRP A 16 4.66 -16.17 -27.09
C TRP A 16 5.94 -16.25 -26.24
N GLN A 17 6.08 -15.38 -25.25
CA GLN A 17 7.24 -15.32 -24.38
C GLN A 17 6.80 -15.34 -22.92
N ASP A 18 7.60 -16.03 -22.09
CA ASP A 18 7.47 -16.11 -20.65
C ASP A 18 8.88 -16.01 -20.07
N THR A 19 9.25 -14.81 -19.62
CA THR A 19 10.64 -14.48 -19.26
C THR A 19 11.08 -15.13 -17.97
N ASP A 20 10.22 -15.24 -16.99
CA ASP A 20 10.56 -15.83 -15.68
C ASP A 20 10.07 -17.28 -15.54
N GLY A 21 9.19 -17.74 -16.42
CA GLY A 21 8.75 -19.14 -16.50
C GLY A 21 7.71 -19.49 -15.45
N ASP A 22 6.78 -18.59 -15.15
CA ASP A 22 5.69 -18.83 -14.21
C ASP A 22 4.36 -19.26 -14.88
N GLY A 23 4.29 -19.16 -16.21
CA GLY A 23 3.14 -19.58 -17.00
C GLY A 23 2.24 -18.43 -17.44
N PHE A 24 2.59 -17.19 -17.13
CA PHE A 24 1.95 -15.98 -17.65
C PHE A 24 2.84 -15.34 -18.74
N GLY A 25 2.22 -14.74 -19.74
CA GLY A 25 2.96 -14.24 -20.90
C GLY A 25 3.32 -12.78 -20.82
N ASP A 26 4.50 -12.43 -21.37
CA ASP A 26 5.09 -11.09 -21.29
C ASP A 26 4.32 -10.03 -22.10
N ASN A 27 3.46 -10.44 -23.06
CA ASN A 27 2.75 -9.49 -23.89
C ASN A 27 1.62 -8.82 -23.14
N ILE A 28 1.80 -7.54 -22.81
CA ILE A 28 0.83 -6.74 -22.04
C ILE A 28 -0.55 -6.61 -22.72
N ASP A 29 -0.59 -6.74 -24.06
CA ASP A 29 -1.82 -6.68 -24.83
C ASP A 29 -2.42 -8.09 -25.09
N GLY A 30 -1.79 -9.14 -24.54
CA GLY A 30 -2.20 -10.52 -24.68
C GLY A 30 -3.22 -10.98 -23.63
N PHE A 31 -3.61 -12.25 -23.74
CA PHE A 31 -4.49 -12.89 -22.76
C PHE A 31 -3.75 -13.09 -21.42
N GLN A 32 -4.33 -12.63 -20.32
CA GLN A 32 -3.78 -12.72 -18.97
C GLN A 32 -2.29 -12.33 -18.92
N PRO A 33 -1.97 -11.07 -19.26
CA PRO A 33 -0.59 -10.63 -19.33
C PRO A 33 0.07 -10.66 -17.96
N ASP A 34 1.35 -11.08 -17.95
CA ASP A 34 2.16 -11.05 -16.75
C ASP A 34 2.39 -9.61 -16.24
N GLY A 35 1.96 -9.35 -15.03
CA GLY A 35 2.16 -8.07 -14.33
C GLY A 35 3.55 -7.92 -13.70
N CYS A 36 4.34 -9.01 -13.67
CA CYS A 36 5.64 -9.09 -13.01
C CYS A 36 6.72 -9.81 -13.83
N ILE A 37 6.78 -9.58 -15.12
CA ILE A 37 7.55 -10.23 -16.22
C ILE A 37 8.91 -10.87 -15.84
N SER A 38 9.56 -10.44 -14.80
CA SER A 38 10.89 -10.92 -14.39
C SER A 38 10.93 -11.53 -13.00
N VAL A 39 9.77 -11.69 -12.36
CA VAL A 39 9.65 -12.20 -10.98
C VAL A 39 8.47 -13.15 -10.91
N LYS A 40 8.75 -14.46 -10.91
CA LYS A 40 7.72 -15.50 -10.83
C LYS A 40 6.69 -15.25 -9.75
N GLY A 41 5.43 -15.42 -10.13
CA GLY A 41 4.33 -15.34 -9.22
C GLY A 41 3.16 -16.28 -9.53
N THR A 42 2.15 -16.22 -8.70
CA THR A 42 0.99 -17.13 -8.77
C THR A 42 -0.34 -16.38 -8.72
N SER A 43 -0.30 -15.05 -8.58
CA SER A 43 -1.51 -14.23 -8.51
C SER A 43 -2.34 -14.30 -9.80
N THR A 44 -3.67 -14.30 -9.65
CA THR A 44 -4.63 -14.52 -10.73
C THR A 44 -5.87 -13.63 -10.68
N LEU A 45 -6.03 -12.81 -9.65
CA LEU A 45 -7.23 -12.00 -9.44
C LEU A 45 -7.02 -10.51 -9.70
N ASP A 46 -5.82 -10.00 -9.46
CA ASP A 46 -5.49 -8.59 -9.66
C ASP A 46 -4.44 -8.40 -10.78
N ARG A 47 -3.21 -8.79 -10.57
CA ARG A 47 -2.12 -8.81 -11.55
C ARG A 47 -1.64 -10.24 -11.73
N TYR A 48 -1.84 -10.79 -12.91
CA TYR A 48 -1.40 -12.14 -13.22
C TYR A 48 0.13 -12.27 -13.06
N GLY A 49 0.61 -13.41 -12.60
CA GLY A 49 2.04 -13.74 -12.56
C GLY A 49 2.85 -12.97 -11.51
N CYS A 50 2.22 -12.21 -10.62
CA CYS A 50 2.95 -11.54 -9.55
C CYS A 50 3.05 -12.40 -8.28
N PRO A 51 4.05 -12.13 -7.40
CA PRO A 51 4.18 -12.83 -6.13
C PRO A 51 2.91 -12.79 -5.30
N ASP A 52 2.49 -13.94 -4.81
CA ASP A 52 1.33 -14.17 -3.98
C ASP A 52 1.73 -15.20 -2.91
N PHE A 53 1.97 -14.75 -1.67
CA PHE A 53 2.63 -15.57 -0.66
C PHE A 53 1.70 -16.53 0.04
N ASP A 54 0.44 -16.20 0.17
CA ASP A 54 -0.56 -17.04 0.80
C ASP A 54 -1.43 -17.81 -0.20
N GLU A 55 -1.24 -17.53 -1.50
CA GLU A 55 -1.90 -18.21 -2.62
C GLU A 55 -3.43 -18.02 -2.59
N ASP A 56 -3.90 -16.82 -2.30
CA ASP A 56 -5.33 -16.47 -2.38
C ASP A 56 -5.75 -15.89 -3.72
N GLY A 57 -4.77 -15.58 -4.56
CA GLY A 57 -4.94 -15.06 -5.91
C GLY A 57 -4.64 -13.57 -6.05
N TYR A 58 -4.54 -12.83 -4.97
CA TYR A 58 -4.15 -11.43 -4.99
C TYR A 58 -2.63 -11.28 -4.85
N SER A 59 -2.08 -10.30 -5.57
CA SER A 59 -0.64 -10.09 -5.53
C SER A 59 -0.19 -9.31 -4.29
N ASN A 60 0.96 -9.70 -3.75
CA ASN A 60 1.59 -9.00 -2.64
C ASN A 60 1.84 -7.52 -2.94
N PRO A 61 1.81 -6.63 -1.95
CA PRO A 61 2.18 -5.23 -2.14
C PRO A 61 3.65 -5.07 -2.52
N SER A 62 3.93 -4.06 -3.36
CA SER A 62 5.27 -3.67 -3.79
C SER A 62 5.39 -2.14 -3.82
N GLU A 63 6.58 -1.61 -4.14
CA GLU A 63 6.77 -0.17 -4.30
C GLU A 63 5.88 0.46 -5.39
N SER A 64 5.60 -0.30 -6.45
CA SER A 64 4.78 0.15 -7.59
C SER A 64 3.33 -0.32 -7.55
N TRP A 65 3.00 -1.21 -6.63
CA TRP A 65 1.66 -1.76 -6.45
C TRP A 65 1.35 -1.87 -4.96
N THR A 66 0.64 -0.89 -4.46
CA THR A 66 0.36 -0.73 -3.02
C THR A 66 -1.04 -1.23 -2.68
N ILE A 67 -1.31 -1.43 -1.39
CA ILE A 67 -2.65 -1.76 -0.87
C ILE A 67 -3.71 -0.76 -1.36
N LEU A 68 -3.36 0.54 -1.45
CA LEU A 68 -4.28 1.57 -1.96
C LEU A 68 -4.58 1.44 -3.46
N GLN A 69 -3.78 0.71 -4.21
CA GLN A 69 -3.98 0.44 -5.63
C GLN A 69 -4.67 -0.91 -5.88
N GLY A 70 -4.88 -1.71 -4.84
CA GLY A 70 -5.54 -2.99 -4.92
C GLY A 70 -4.66 -4.21 -4.64
N ALA A 71 -3.43 -4.01 -4.14
CA ALA A 71 -2.61 -5.13 -3.67
C ALA A 71 -3.25 -5.77 -2.43
N ASP A 72 -2.90 -7.04 -2.22
CA ASP A 72 -3.31 -7.80 -1.06
C ASP A 72 -2.92 -7.10 0.26
N ALA A 73 -3.90 -6.82 1.09
CA ALA A 73 -3.69 -6.18 2.38
C ALA A 73 -3.30 -7.17 3.49
N CYS A 74 -3.54 -8.45 3.25
CA CYS A 74 -3.29 -9.54 4.20
C CYS A 74 -2.33 -10.62 3.66
N TYR A 75 -1.40 -10.27 2.83
CA TYR A 75 -0.51 -11.06 1.97
C TYR A 75 0.19 -12.30 2.61
N ASN A 76 -0.06 -12.60 3.87
CA ASN A 76 0.45 -13.80 4.57
C ASN A 76 -0.68 -14.68 5.10
N VAL A 77 -1.95 -14.33 4.89
CA VAL A 77 -3.12 -15.04 5.42
C VAL A 77 -4.22 -15.04 4.39
N LYS A 78 -4.44 -16.16 3.72
CA LYS A 78 -5.48 -16.32 2.69
C LYS A 78 -6.78 -15.63 3.05
N GLY A 79 -7.28 -14.82 2.12
CA GLY A 79 -8.54 -14.15 2.26
C GLY A 79 -9.33 -14.07 0.96
N ASN A 80 -10.48 -13.44 1.02
CA ASN A 80 -11.41 -13.33 -0.09
C ASN A 80 -12.19 -12.02 -0.08
N SER A 81 -11.85 -11.10 0.83
CA SER A 81 -12.48 -9.77 0.89
C SER A 81 -12.12 -8.91 -0.32
N THR A 82 -13.06 -8.08 -0.76
CA THR A 82 -12.95 -7.30 -2.00
C THR A 82 -13.39 -5.85 -1.86
N ASN A 83 -14.09 -5.49 -0.77
CA ASN A 83 -14.74 -4.19 -0.63
C ASN A 83 -13.99 -3.22 0.28
N ASP A 84 -13.26 -3.73 1.29
CA ASP A 84 -12.51 -2.91 2.26
C ASP A 84 -10.99 -3.13 2.12
N ARG A 85 -10.48 -4.24 2.62
CA ARG A 85 -9.09 -4.70 2.48
C ARG A 85 -9.04 -5.92 1.58
N ILE A 86 -8.55 -5.76 0.38
CA ILE A 86 -8.45 -6.84 -0.61
C ILE A 86 -7.57 -7.97 -0.05
N GLY A 87 -7.98 -9.23 -0.25
CA GLY A 87 -7.21 -10.40 0.16
C GLY A 87 -7.24 -10.71 1.66
N CYS A 88 -8.07 -10.04 2.46
CA CYS A 88 -8.20 -10.37 3.87
C CYS A 88 -9.32 -11.38 4.14
N TYR A 89 -9.28 -12.00 5.32
CA TYR A 89 -10.25 -13.02 5.68
C TYR A 89 -11.66 -12.44 5.81
N ASP A 90 -12.59 -13.01 5.05
CA ASP A 90 -14.01 -12.71 5.03
C ASP A 90 -14.74 -14.04 5.17
N SER A 91 -15.44 -14.25 6.29
CA SER A 91 -16.00 -15.56 6.63
C SER A 91 -17.33 -15.86 5.96
N ASP A 92 -18.13 -14.87 5.66
CA ASP A 92 -19.46 -15.06 5.06
C ASP A 92 -19.54 -14.69 3.57
N GLY A 93 -18.49 -14.05 3.05
CA GLY A 93 -18.33 -13.78 1.62
C GLY A 93 -19.08 -12.55 1.13
N ASP A 94 -19.35 -11.57 1.99
CA ASP A 94 -20.01 -10.32 1.58
C ASP A 94 -19.03 -9.28 1.01
N GLY A 95 -17.74 -9.58 1.06
CA GLY A 95 -16.64 -8.79 0.53
C GLY A 95 -15.97 -7.89 1.57
N TYR A 96 -16.48 -7.80 2.78
CA TYR A 96 -15.87 -7.06 3.87
C TYR A 96 -15.07 -7.99 4.79
N SER A 97 -13.88 -7.56 5.15
CA SER A 97 -12.99 -8.38 5.97
C SER A 97 -13.43 -8.44 7.42
N ASN A 98 -13.26 -9.60 8.04
CA ASN A 98 -13.47 -9.77 9.47
C ASN A 98 -12.56 -8.84 10.28
N THR A 99 -12.89 -8.63 11.55
CA THR A 99 -12.01 -7.91 12.48
C THR A 99 -10.72 -8.67 12.74
N ASP A 100 -9.64 -7.94 12.90
CA ASP A 100 -8.36 -8.42 13.41
C ASP A 100 -7.74 -7.40 14.40
N PRO A 101 -6.58 -7.66 15.03
CA PRO A 101 -5.97 -6.73 16.00
C PRO A 101 -5.71 -5.33 15.46
N ASP A 102 -5.49 -5.18 14.15
CA ASP A 102 -5.16 -3.92 13.49
C ASP A 102 -6.35 -3.32 12.71
N TRP A 103 -7.43 -4.08 12.58
CA TRP A 103 -8.61 -3.71 11.82
C TRP A 103 -9.91 -3.99 12.57
N SER A 104 -10.52 -2.95 13.08
CA SER A 104 -11.74 -3.00 13.89
C SER A 104 -12.95 -2.47 13.13
N TYR A 105 -14.13 -2.61 13.72
CA TYR A 105 -15.37 -2.04 13.19
C TYR A 105 -15.30 -0.52 12.94
N SER A 106 -14.53 0.21 13.75
CA SER A 106 -14.31 1.65 13.55
C SER A 106 -13.44 1.99 12.35
N ASN A 107 -12.69 1.03 11.83
CA ASN A 107 -11.88 1.13 10.63
C ASN A 107 -12.62 0.66 9.38
N GLY A 108 -13.75 -0.04 9.52
CA GLY A 108 -14.56 -0.54 8.43
C GLY A 108 -14.66 -2.06 8.36
N ALA A 109 -14.11 -2.79 9.35
CA ALA A 109 -14.27 -4.24 9.42
C ALA A 109 -15.74 -4.65 9.52
N ASP A 110 -16.03 -5.86 9.01
CA ASP A 110 -17.35 -6.43 9.09
C ASP A 110 -17.78 -6.67 10.56
N GLY A 111 -18.94 -6.14 10.90
CA GLY A 111 -19.56 -6.27 12.21
C GLY A 111 -20.50 -7.47 12.36
N TYR A 112 -20.70 -8.20 11.26
CA TYR A 112 -21.63 -9.34 11.18
C TYR A 112 -21.01 -10.53 10.42
N PRO A 113 -19.89 -11.04 10.82
CA PRO A 113 -19.05 -11.97 10.05
C PRO A 113 -19.65 -13.34 9.75
N ASP A 114 -20.91 -13.54 10.06
CA ASP A 114 -21.71 -14.74 9.80
C ASP A 114 -23.01 -14.41 9.02
N ASP A 115 -23.19 -13.15 8.53
CA ASP A 115 -24.42 -12.71 7.86
C ASP A 115 -24.08 -11.94 6.56
N PRO A 116 -24.00 -12.63 5.41
CA PRO A 116 -23.57 -12.05 4.13
C PRO A 116 -24.50 -10.99 3.54
N THR A 117 -25.52 -10.60 4.26
CA THR A 117 -26.43 -9.51 3.88
C THR A 117 -26.16 -8.23 4.65
N ARG A 118 -25.20 -8.21 5.57
CA ARG A 118 -24.94 -7.12 6.50
C ARG A 118 -23.44 -6.98 6.78
N TRP A 119 -22.95 -5.79 6.63
CA TRP A 119 -21.59 -5.38 7.01
C TRP A 119 -21.68 -4.13 7.92
N GLY A 120 -20.60 -3.53 8.27
CA GLY A 120 -20.53 -2.33 9.09
C GLY A 120 -20.61 -2.62 10.60
N PRO A 121 -20.48 -1.59 11.44
CA PRO A 121 -20.40 -1.78 12.88
C PRO A 121 -21.69 -2.41 13.41
N PRO A 122 -21.60 -3.38 14.33
CA PRO A 122 -22.76 -3.90 15.02
C PRO A 122 -23.47 -2.75 15.75
N PRO A 123 -24.80 -2.79 15.93
CA PRO A 123 -25.50 -1.78 16.71
C PRO A 123 -24.85 -1.70 18.08
N GLU A 124 -24.52 -0.48 18.51
CA GLU A 124 -24.05 -0.30 19.87
C GLU A 124 -25.06 -0.99 20.79
N SER A 125 -24.63 -2.05 21.47
CA SER A 125 -25.44 -2.64 22.48
C SER A 125 -25.73 -1.51 23.46
N ASP A 126 -26.99 -1.11 23.58
CA ASP A 126 -27.43 -0.21 24.63
C ASP A 126 -27.06 -0.83 25.99
N SER A 127 -25.75 -0.71 26.29
CA SER A 127 -25.28 -0.93 27.66
C SER A 127 -26.06 0.07 28.46
N ALA A 128 -27.12 -0.44 29.08
CA ALA A 128 -28.04 0.32 29.87
C ALA A 128 -27.28 1.42 30.61
N SER A 129 -27.46 2.65 30.12
CA SER A 129 -26.94 3.84 30.77
C SER A 129 -27.51 3.81 32.17
N SER A 130 -26.79 3.16 33.06
CA SER A 130 -27.02 3.32 34.49
C SER A 130 -26.69 4.78 34.77
N THR A 131 -27.71 5.62 34.63
CA THR A 131 -27.69 7.00 35.08
C THR A 131 -27.56 6.98 36.59
N THR A 132 -26.34 6.68 37.04
CA THR A 132 -25.93 7.02 38.39
C THR A 132 -25.78 8.53 38.40
N THR A 133 -26.85 9.21 38.78
CA THR A 133 -26.84 10.64 39.08
C THR A 133 -25.95 10.83 40.31
N LEU A 134 -24.63 10.90 40.04
CA LEU A 134 -23.65 11.29 41.03
C LEU A 134 -23.81 12.79 41.28
N PHE A 135 -24.40 13.12 42.42
CA PHE A 135 -24.30 14.46 42.99
C PHE A 135 -22.86 14.77 43.30
N ILE A 136 -22.19 15.46 42.39
CA ILE A 136 -20.80 15.78 42.51
C ILE A 136 -20.67 17.14 43.16
N SER A 137 -20.44 17.12 44.45
CA SER A 137 -20.04 18.28 45.23
C SER A 137 -18.65 18.77 44.82
N GLY A 138 -18.44 20.08 44.91
CA GLY A 138 -17.30 20.95 44.54
C GLY A 138 -15.86 20.45 44.40
N ALA A 139 -15.55 19.17 44.65
CA ALA A 139 -14.20 18.60 44.48
C ALA A 139 -13.78 18.36 43.04
N ILE A 140 -14.71 18.34 42.07
CA ILE A 140 -14.40 18.02 40.68
C ILE A 140 -13.79 19.17 39.93
N PHE A 141 -14.11 20.43 40.29
CA PHE A 141 -13.47 21.55 39.61
C PHE A 141 -11.95 21.59 39.80
N VAL A 142 -11.46 21.11 40.95
CA VAL A 142 -10.03 21.03 41.24
C VAL A 142 -9.35 19.93 40.38
N LEU A 143 -10.03 18.78 40.21
CA LEU A 143 -9.51 17.68 39.36
C LEU A 143 -9.44 18.06 37.89
N ILE A 144 -10.46 18.76 37.36
CA ILE A 144 -10.46 19.23 35.95
C ILE A 144 -9.33 20.24 35.72
N ALA A 145 -9.04 21.12 36.66
CA ALA A 145 -7.94 22.08 36.54
C ALA A 145 -6.57 21.39 36.56
N ILE A 146 -6.38 20.31 37.31
CA ILE A 146 -5.13 19.53 37.36
C ILE A 146 -4.97 18.74 36.06
N ILE A 147 -6.04 18.15 35.52
CA ILE A 147 -6.00 17.41 34.24
C ILE A 147 -5.74 18.37 33.06
N ALA A 148 -6.41 19.53 33.04
CA ALA A 148 -6.17 20.54 32.01
C ALA A 148 -4.73 21.09 32.04
N GLY A 149 -4.19 21.33 33.24
CA GLY A 149 -2.78 21.73 33.41
C GLY A 149 -1.80 20.64 33.01
N GLY A 150 -2.09 19.38 33.34
CA GLY A 150 -1.30 18.21 32.95
C GLY A 150 -1.27 17.99 31.44
N LEU A 151 -2.43 18.09 30.78
CA LEU A 151 -2.54 17.97 29.32
C LEU A 151 -1.82 19.11 28.58
N PHE A 152 -1.82 20.32 29.13
CA PHE A 152 -1.08 21.44 28.57
C PHE A 152 0.44 21.21 28.67
N PHE A 153 0.90 20.64 29.77
CA PHE A 153 2.32 20.32 29.99
C PHE A 153 2.78 19.17 29.07
N VAL A 154 1.99 18.13 28.92
CA VAL A 154 2.25 17.00 28.01
C VAL A 154 2.28 17.47 26.56
N ARG A 155 1.34 18.31 26.12
CA ARG A 155 1.33 18.89 24.77
C ARG A 155 2.57 19.73 24.48
N ARG A 156 3.02 20.51 25.45
CA ARG A 156 4.24 21.33 25.31
C ARG A 156 5.50 20.46 25.22
N ASN A 157 5.55 19.33 25.92
CA ASN A 157 6.68 18.41 25.89
C ASN A 157 6.71 17.58 24.58
N ASN A 158 5.54 17.23 24.05
CA ASN A 158 5.45 16.47 22.79
C ASN A 158 5.83 17.32 21.56
N SER A 159 5.60 18.65 21.60
CA SER A 159 6.05 19.54 20.51
C SER A 159 7.58 19.66 20.43
N GLN A 160 8.29 19.45 21.53
CA GLN A 160 9.76 19.44 21.55
C GLN A 160 10.34 18.14 20.96
N GLN A 161 9.64 17.02 21.10
CA GLN A 161 10.09 15.74 20.50
C GLN A 161 9.93 15.73 18.98
N ASN A 162 8.87 16.32 18.46
CA ASN A 162 8.67 16.41 17.01
C ASN A 162 9.72 17.28 16.31
N THR A 163 10.18 18.36 16.98
CA THR A 163 11.26 19.20 16.42
C THR A 163 12.62 18.48 16.40
N MET A 164 12.89 17.58 17.36
CA MET A 164 14.11 16.76 17.33
C MET A 164 14.07 15.72 16.21
N PHE A 165 12.93 15.11 15.96
CA PHE A 165 12.75 14.12 14.90
C PHE A 165 12.91 14.75 13.51
N ASP A 166 12.34 15.94 13.28
CA ASP A 166 12.48 16.70 12.04
C ASP A 166 13.94 17.17 11.81
N GLN A 167 14.67 17.54 12.87
CA GLN A 167 16.09 17.86 12.75
C GLN A 167 16.96 16.64 12.40
N GLN A 168 16.61 15.46 12.90
CA GLN A 168 17.36 14.24 12.61
C GLN A 168 17.10 13.76 11.16
N MET A 169 15.90 13.91 10.65
CA MET A 169 15.60 13.63 9.24
C MET A 169 16.33 14.59 8.29
N ASN A 170 16.40 15.88 8.64
CA ASN A 170 17.11 16.87 7.84
C ASN A 170 18.64 16.65 7.82
N MET A 171 19.23 16.21 8.93
CA MET A 171 20.66 15.83 8.97
C MET A 171 20.94 14.59 8.12
N ASN A 172 20.07 13.58 8.13
CA ASN A 172 20.24 12.40 7.29
C ASN A 172 20.12 12.70 5.79
N GLN A 173 19.28 13.64 5.39
CA GLN A 173 19.23 14.09 3.99
C GLN A 173 20.48 14.85 3.57
N GLN A 174 21.06 15.69 4.44
CA GLN A 174 22.31 16.40 4.12
C GLN A 174 23.51 15.44 4.02
N VAL A 175 23.57 14.39 4.84
CA VAL A 175 24.63 13.37 4.74
C VAL A 175 24.50 12.54 3.46
N ALA A 176 23.30 12.24 2.99
CA ALA A 176 23.08 11.54 1.73
C ALA A 176 23.51 12.36 0.50
N VAL A 177 23.32 13.67 0.53
CA VAL A 177 23.77 14.58 -0.54
C VAL A 177 25.29 14.80 -0.52
N SER A 178 25.92 14.74 0.65
CA SER A 178 27.38 14.93 0.81
C SER A 178 28.21 13.71 0.38
N ASN A 179 27.63 12.50 0.33
CA ASN A 179 28.32 11.25 -0.03
C ASN A 179 28.01 10.76 -1.46
N GLY A 180 27.43 11.60 -2.31
CA GLY A 180 27.29 11.31 -3.73
C GLY A 180 28.66 11.24 -4.43
N PRO A 181 28.87 10.35 -5.42
CA PRO A 181 30.14 10.22 -6.12
C PRO A 181 30.50 11.55 -6.79
N LEU A 182 31.73 12.00 -6.57
CA LEU A 182 32.33 13.17 -7.20
C LEU A 182 32.33 12.97 -8.72
N VAL A 183 31.40 13.62 -9.41
CA VAL A 183 31.47 13.74 -10.88
C VAL A 183 32.63 14.67 -11.19
N GLN A 184 33.73 14.12 -11.72
CA GLN A 184 34.84 14.91 -12.26
C GLN A 184 34.29 15.77 -13.41
N SER A 185 34.35 17.07 -13.21
CA SER A 185 34.08 18.06 -14.26
C SER A 185 35.18 17.98 -15.33
N GLY A 186 34.84 17.39 -16.48
CA GLY A 186 35.62 17.53 -17.70
C GLY A 186 35.62 18.98 -18.20
N PRO A 187 36.61 19.35 -19.02
CA PRO A 187 36.73 20.74 -19.51
C PRO A 187 35.54 21.15 -20.37
N PRO A 188 35.18 22.44 -20.42
CA PRO A 188 34.00 22.93 -21.12
C PRO A 188 34.11 22.68 -22.65
N VAL A 189 33.12 21.97 -23.20
CA VAL A 189 32.95 21.80 -24.63
C VAL A 189 32.41 23.12 -25.18
N GLN A 190 33.20 23.75 -26.08
CA GLN A 190 32.79 24.91 -26.86
C GLN A 190 31.76 24.47 -27.91
N VAL A 191 30.51 24.88 -27.74
CA VAL A 191 29.49 24.71 -28.78
C VAL A 191 29.62 25.85 -29.80
N THR A 192 30.22 25.59 -30.94
CA THR A 192 30.18 26.49 -32.08
C THR A 192 28.86 26.30 -32.85
N ASN A 193 27.97 27.24 -32.75
CA ASN A 193 26.76 27.34 -33.57
C ASN A 193 27.16 27.66 -35.03
N GLN A 194 27.24 26.63 -35.89
CA GLN A 194 27.24 26.82 -37.33
C GLN A 194 25.79 26.73 -37.82
N VAL A 195 25.25 27.88 -38.20
CA VAL A 195 24.00 27.95 -38.96
C VAL A 195 24.35 27.77 -40.44
N GLN A 196 23.94 26.67 -41.04
CA GLN A 196 23.99 26.49 -42.49
C GLN A 196 22.68 26.98 -43.13
N PRO A 197 22.74 27.74 -44.21
CA PRO A 197 21.56 28.17 -44.94
C PRO A 197 20.98 27.07 -45.82
N VAL A 198 19.65 26.94 -45.76
CA VAL A 198 18.87 26.02 -46.61
C VAL A 198 18.87 26.56 -48.03
N ALA A 199 19.37 25.78 -48.98
CA ALA A 199 19.25 26.06 -50.42
C ALA A 199 17.82 25.74 -50.88
N GLN A 200 17.11 26.71 -51.43
CA GLN A 200 15.89 26.52 -52.21
C GLN A 200 16.28 25.99 -53.60
N ASN A 201 15.73 24.89 -54.02
CA ASN A 201 15.71 24.48 -55.42
C ASN A 201 14.30 24.65 -56.01
N ASN A 202 14.30 25.32 -57.17
CA ASN A 202 13.17 25.45 -58.09
C ASN A 202 12.65 24.08 -58.58
#